data_e4c3c6d14b2a97a92374db1051e985ed
#
_entry.id   e4c3c6d14b2a97a92374db1051e985ed
#
_cell.length_a   1.000
_cell.length_b   1.000
_cell.length_c   1.000
_cell.angle_alpha   90.00
_cell.angle_beta   90.00
_cell.angle_gamma   90.00
#
_symmetry.space_group_name_H-M   'P 1'
#
loop_
_entity.id
_entity.type
_entity.pdbx_description
1 polymer ?
#
loop_
_entity_poly.entity_id
_entity_poly.type
_entity_poly.pdbx_seq_one_letter_code
_entity_poly.pdbx_strand_id
1 'polypeptide(L)'
;MKSDFPILLTRAAVDAPRLRFPDNPWVGIPIGLLYLESALKLAGETSIKILDAMALPDFKKIRSKDSDGRFGLTDQEYRSAVAEFNPKLVCFTVVAGRFLADTLRAIRIVKEVNPEVFVVVGGHDVTARPQEYLYSDADIDAVVIGEGEVTLVQLARALKHGESWEKIPGIAYLDPEGKIKKNSNLAIQNLDQYALQFDGIDLEQYFELYRQGFGGRKNISLKGTHRAILITTSRGCPYPCQFCSIYQTMGRRMRYHTPEYVLELIERLVKEHGVNHIHFEDDHLTADRKRFVKILEGIIERKLEITWDTPNGVRADSFDREMLVLAKKSGCIYLMFGVESGDQQVLDDIIKKHLDLNVLENTLQLCKEVGIDTMSLYMIGLPGETKVQIKRTYDFAFRMLKRYNTIPFLSLFKPFYDTPLYHTSKEGKFLVDFDKEAKRRNIPDMLFTPLMIETPEFSVDLLSAVYRRYMVRLGWQASWNWIKITSQNPFLLLKLTAQFMLFSIQHYQTFNKVAFDFFWGAMIYPKAMLARRQHLYWWLYHSQQG
;
A
#
# COMPACT_ATOMS: atom_id res chain seq x y z
N MET A 1 20.43 31.89 21.16
CA MET A 1 20.31 30.44 21.14
C MET A 1 19.02 30.13 20.40
N LYS A 2 19.06 29.39 19.24
CA LYS A 2 17.82 28.90 18.63
C LYS A 2 17.18 27.97 19.65
N SER A 3 15.96 28.24 20.10
CA SER A 3 15.25 27.34 20.99
C SER A 3 15.11 25.99 20.26
N ASP A 4 15.60 24.92 20.87
CA ASP A 4 15.43 23.59 20.37
C ASP A 4 13.92 23.26 20.40
N PHE A 5 13.33 22.89 19.25
CA PHE A 5 11.92 22.53 19.11
C PHE A 5 11.82 21.12 18.54
N PRO A 6 11.88 20.08 19.40
CA PRO A 6 11.90 18.70 18.97
C PRO A 6 10.57 18.27 18.32
N ILE A 7 10.65 17.72 17.11
CA ILE A 7 9.51 17.27 16.31
C ILE A 7 9.62 15.76 16.11
N LEU A 8 8.60 15.02 16.53
CA LEU A 8 8.49 13.58 16.34
C LEU A 8 7.50 13.28 15.19
N LEU A 9 7.98 12.64 14.15
CA LEU A 9 7.17 12.08 13.06
C LEU A 9 6.98 10.59 13.30
N THR A 10 5.73 10.09 13.35
CA THR A 10 5.49 8.72 13.77
C THR A 10 4.28 8.08 13.08
N ARG A 11 4.26 6.75 13.07
CA ARG A 11 3.07 5.93 12.90
C ARG A 11 3.01 4.87 14.00
N ALA A 12 1.80 4.49 14.39
CA ALA A 12 1.55 3.57 15.48
C ALA A 12 1.94 2.12 15.14
N ALA A 13 2.36 1.36 16.15
CA ALA A 13 2.38 -0.09 16.11
C ALA A 13 0.95 -0.65 16.00
N VAL A 14 0.79 -1.82 15.36
CA VAL A 14 -0.51 -2.40 15.02
C VAL A 14 -0.85 -3.58 15.94
N ASP A 15 -2.11 -3.74 16.29
CA ASP A 15 -2.60 -4.88 17.05
C ASP A 15 -2.49 -6.19 16.22
N ALA A 16 -1.58 -7.08 16.61
CA ALA A 16 -1.29 -8.32 15.89
C ALA A 16 -2.47 -9.31 15.82
N PRO A 17 -3.35 -9.45 16.82
CA PRO A 17 -4.53 -10.31 16.73
C PRO A 17 -5.54 -9.88 15.67
N ARG A 18 -5.53 -8.61 15.26
CA ARG A 18 -6.36 -8.10 14.15
C ARG A 18 -5.78 -8.43 12.79
N LEU A 19 -4.50 -8.82 12.74
CA LEU A 19 -3.83 -9.24 11.54
C LEU A 19 -4.09 -10.73 11.28
N ARG A 20 -5.30 -11.05 10.79
CA ARG A 20 -5.61 -12.43 10.38
C ARG A 20 -4.97 -12.71 9.03
N PHE A 21 -4.43 -13.92 8.93
CA PHE A 21 -3.90 -14.46 7.69
C PHE A 21 -4.90 -14.33 6.50
N PRO A 22 -4.49 -13.93 5.29
CA PRO A 22 -3.10 -13.86 4.80
C PRO A 22 -2.37 -12.53 5.06
N ASP A 23 -2.87 -11.74 5.99
CA ASP A 23 -2.40 -10.38 6.25
C ASP A 23 -1.17 -10.38 7.15
N ASN A 24 -0.01 -10.64 6.58
CA ASN A 24 1.21 -10.14 7.20
C ASN A 24 1.13 -8.61 7.23
N PRO A 25 1.45 -7.98 8.35
CA PRO A 25 1.52 -6.53 8.40
C PRO A 25 2.50 -6.06 7.34
N TRP A 26 2.03 -5.20 6.44
CA TRP A 26 2.89 -4.60 5.45
C TRP A 26 3.68 -3.49 6.10
N VAL A 27 4.93 -3.75 6.35
CA VAL A 27 5.86 -2.70 6.76
C VAL A 27 6.43 -2.09 5.50
N GLY A 28 5.73 -1.12 4.94
CA GLY A 28 6.30 -0.27 3.88
C GLY A 28 7.15 0.83 4.48
N ILE A 29 8.15 1.30 3.75
CA ILE A 29 8.89 2.51 4.09
C ILE A 29 7.89 3.67 4.23
N PRO A 30 7.96 4.49 5.29
CA PRO A 30 6.99 5.54 5.56
C PRO A 30 7.27 6.80 4.71
N ILE A 31 7.08 6.70 3.40
CA ILE A 31 7.42 7.76 2.42
C ILE A 31 6.79 9.11 2.79
N GLY A 32 5.55 9.12 3.28
CA GLY A 32 4.91 10.36 3.74
C GLY A 32 5.68 11.05 4.86
N LEU A 33 6.21 10.29 5.85
CA LEU A 33 7.02 10.86 6.92
C LEU A 33 8.37 11.38 6.41
N LEU A 34 8.97 10.73 5.41
CA LEU A 34 10.21 11.18 4.79
C LEU A 34 10.03 12.49 4.01
N TYR A 35 8.89 12.68 3.32
CA TYR A 35 8.57 13.96 2.70
C TYR A 35 8.34 15.07 3.73
N LEU A 36 7.67 14.77 4.85
CA LEU A 36 7.49 15.73 5.95
C LEU A 36 8.83 16.11 6.60
N GLU A 37 9.71 15.12 6.82
CA GLU A 37 11.06 15.35 7.34
C GLU A 37 11.86 16.26 6.38
N SER A 38 11.83 15.96 5.08
CA SER A 38 12.51 16.75 4.06
C SER A 38 12.01 18.19 4.04
N ALA A 39 10.70 18.41 4.13
CA ALA A 39 10.11 19.75 4.19
C ALA A 39 10.54 20.52 5.44
N LEU A 40 10.55 19.89 6.60
CA LEU A 40 10.99 20.50 7.86
C LEU A 40 12.49 20.83 7.83
N LYS A 41 13.33 19.92 7.34
CA LYS A 41 14.79 20.17 7.18
C LYS A 41 15.06 21.35 6.25
N LEU A 42 14.33 21.42 5.12
CA LEU A 42 14.44 22.53 4.17
C LEU A 42 14.03 23.87 4.80
N ALA A 43 13.07 23.86 5.73
CA ALA A 43 12.66 25.03 6.50
C ALA A 43 13.64 25.42 7.64
N GLY A 44 14.70 24.62 7.84
CA GLY A 44 15.75 24.87 8.83
C GLY A 44 15.50 24.25 10.20
N GLU A 45 14.52 23.34 10.32
CA GLU A 45 14.36 22.57 11.55
C GLU A 45 15.41 21.45 11.62
N THR A 46 16.03 21.29 12.78
CA THR A 46 17.18 20.39 12.99
C THR A 46 16.91 19.29 14.00
N SER A 47 15.90 19.46 14.87
CA SER A 47 15.54 18.50 15.91
C SER A 47 14.32 17.69 15.47
N ILE A 48 14.51 16.78 14.49
CA ILE A 48 13.48 15.94 13.92
C ILE A 48 13.86 14.48 14.12
N LYS A 49 12.91 13.67 14.55
CA LYS A 49 13.06 12.21 14.65
C LYS A 49 11.88 11.52 13.97
N ILE A 50 12.17 10.52 13.13
CA ILE A 50 11.17 9.58 12.66
C ILE A 50 11.18 8.37 13.60
N LEU A 51 10.02 8.06 14.21
CA LEU A 51 9.79 6.87 14.99
C LEU A 51 8.73 6.02 14.29
N ASP A 52 9.18 5.10 13.45
CA ASP A 52 8.29 4.12 12.84
C ASP A 52 8.07 2.96 13.81
N ALA A 53 6.97 3.02 14.56
CA ALA A 53 6.67 1.99 15.55
C ALA A 53 6.39 0.60 14.94
N MET A 54 6.18 0.50 13.63
CA MET A 54 6.05 -0.78 12.92
C MET A 54 7.38 -1.40 12.50
N ALA A 55 8.46 -0.61 12.40
CA ALA A 55 9.78 -1.10 12.02
C ALA A 55 10.54 -1.59 13.25
N LEU A 56 10.58 -2.90 13.46
CA LEU A 56 11.31 -3.51 14.58
C LEU A 56 12.62 -4.15 14.14
N PRO A 57 13.67 -4.01 14.95
CA PRO A 57 14.94 -4.70 14.70
C PRO A 57 14.89 -6.22 15.00
N ASP A 58 13.96 -6.72 15.82
CA ASP A 58 13.91 -8.12 16.25
C ASP A 58 12.50 -8.74 16.16
N PHE A 59 12.31 -9.60 15.13
CA PHE A 59 11.03 -10.29 14.88
C PHE A 59 10.76 -11.48 15.79
N LYS A 60 11.73 -11.99 16.52
CA LYS A 60 11.52 -13.08 17.47
C LYS A 60 10.58 -12.64 18.59
N LYS A 61 10.55 -11.34 18.89
CA LYS A 61 9.64 -10.76 19.89
C LYS A 61 8.16 -10.80 19.48
N ILE A 62 7.82 -10.72 18.20
CA ILE A 62 6.40 -10.69 17.74
C ILE A 62 5.67 -12.00 18.07
N ARG A 63 6.40 -13.12 18.14
CA ARG A 63 5.85 -14.45 18.44
C ARG A 63 6.09 -14.88 19.89
N SER A 64 6.75 -14.08 20.71
CA SER A 64 6.98 -14.43 22.10
C SER A 64 5.68 -14.31 22.90
N LYS A 65 5.52 -15.17 23.92
CA LYS A 65 4.42 -15.07 24.88
C LYS A 65 4.46 -13.75 25.69
N ASP A 66 5.60 -13.07 25.66
CA ASP A 66 5.86 -11.80 26.35
C ASP A 66 5.55 -10.58 25.47
N SER A 67 5.08 -10.77 24.22
CA SER A 67 4.56 -9.67 23.41
C SER A 67 3.19 -9.27 23.95
N ASP A 68 2.93 -7.96 24.03
CA ASP A 68 1.60 -7.43 24.35
C ASP A 68 0.57 -7.62 23.22
N GLY A 69 0.87 -8.51 22.27
CA GLY A 69 0.05 -8.80 21.10
C GLY A 69 0.19 -7.77 19.98
N ARG A 70 1.23 -6.94 20.00
CA ARG A 70 1.46 -5.90 19.00
C ARG A 70 2.46 -6.33 17.92
N PHE A 71 2.19 -5.87 16.72
CA PHE A 71 3.17 -5.85 15.65
C PHE A 71 3.84 -4.48 15.63
N GLY A 72 5.08 -4.43 16.05
CA GLY A 72 5.82 -3.20 16.21
C GLY A 72 6.33 -3.02 17.65
N LEU A 73 6.64 -1.80 18.03
CA LEU A 73 7.04 -1.46 19.39
C LEU A 73 5.91 -1.80 20.38
N THR A 74 6.27 -2.35 21.53
CA THR A 74 5.37 -2.45 22.66
C THR A 74 5.00 -1.05 23.17
N ASP A 75 3.92 -0.94 23.94
CA ASP A 75 3.52 0.34 24.55
C ASP A 75 4.63 0.91 25.44
N GLN A 76 5.35 0.04 26.16
CA GLN A 76 6.44 0.47 27.04
C GLN A 76 7.65 0.98 26.22
N GLU A 77 8.03 0.29 25.14
CA GLU A 77 9.12 0.73 24.26
C GLU A 77 8.77 2.06 23.56
N TYR A 78 7.51 2.20 23.11
CA TYR A 78 7.02 3.42 22.50
C TYR A 78 7.03 4.59 23.49
N ARG A 79 6.53 4.37 24.71
CA ARG A 79 6.57 5.32 25.83
C ARG A 79 8.01 5.78 26.12
N SER A 80 8.93 4.84 26.24
CA SER A 80 10.34 5.14 26.52
C SER A 80 10.97 5.97 25.40
N ALA A 81 10.71 5.63 24.14
CA ALA A 81 11.25 6.36 22.99
C ALA A 81 10.69 7.80 22.88
N VAL A 82 9.43 8.02 23.24
CA VAL A 82 8.80 9.34 23.30
C VAL A 82 9.38 10.16 24.46
N ALA A 83 9.50 9.56 25.66
CA ALA A 83 10.05 10.23 26.83
C ALA A 83 11.52 10.64 26.65
N GLU A 84 12.33 9.77 26.05
CA GLU A 84 13.74 10.05 25.75
C GLU A 84 13.90 11.24 24.77
N PHE A 85 13.09 11.26 23.71
CA PHE A 85 13.16 12.34 22.72
C PHE A 85 12.52 13.64 23.20
N ASN A 86 11.56 13.58 24.10
CA ASN A 86 10.83 14.70 24.71
C ASN A 86 10.31 15.72 23.67
N PRO A 87 9.43 15.31 22.73
CA PRO A 87 8.98 16.18 21.66
C PRO A 87 8.10 17.33 22.16
N LYS A 88 8.11 18.45 21.42
CA LYS A 88 7.14 19.55 21.55
C LYS A 88 6.00 19.44 20.55
N LEU A 89 6.23 18.78 19.42
CA LEU A 89 5.25 18.48 18.38
C LEU A 89 5.36 17.02 17.99
N VAL A 90 4.24 16.31 18.00
CA VAL A 90 4.15 14.92 17.51
C VAL A 90 3.19 14.85 16.33
N CYS A 91 3.66 14.30 15.22
CA CYS A 91 2.91 14.19 13.98
C CYS A 91 2.66 12.73 13.65
N PHE A 92 1.40 12.29 13.71
CA PHE A 92 0.99 10.94 13.32
C PHE A 92 0.56 10.89 11.86
N THR A 93 0.92 9.81 11.15
CA THR A 93 0.36 9.50 9.82
C THR A 93 -0.55 8.28 9.87
N VAL A 94 -1.75 8.40 9.28
CA VAL A 94 -2.74 7.32 9.20
C VAL A 94 -3.21 7.15 7.75
N VAL A 95 -2.79 6.05 7.13
CA VAL A 95 -3.09 5.78 5.71
C VAL A 95 -4.41 5.03 5.51
N ALA A 96 -4.92 4.34 6.54
CA ALA A 96 -6.13 3.52 6.41
C ALA A 96 -6.92 3.47 7.73
N GLY A 97 -8.24 3.39 7.63
CA GLY A 97 -9.16 3.43 8.76
C GLY A 97 -9.01 2.32 9.79
N ARG A 98 -8.43 1.19 9.39
CA ARG A 98 -8.11 0.10 10.31
C ARG A 98 -7.09 0.48 11.40
N PHE A 99 -6.25 1.48 11.14
CA PHE A 99 -5.22 1.94 12.07
C PHE A 99 -5.69 2.99 13.06
N LEU A 100 -6.96 3.41 12.98
CA LEU A 100 -7.52 4.43 13.87
C LEU A 100 -7.32 4.07 15.35
N ALA A 101 -7.79 2.91 15.80
CA ALA A 101 -7.71 2.51 17.19
C ALA A 101 -6.27 2.41 17.72
N ASP A 102 -5.35 1.91 16.89
CA ASP A 102 -3.93 1.80 17.24
C ASP A 102 -3.29 3.19 17.35
N THR A 103 -3.65 4.09 16.43
CA THR A 103 -3.18 5.49 16.45
C THR A 103 -3.69 6.23 17.68
N LEU A 104 -4.99 6.16 17.99
CA LEU A 104 -5.56 6.80 19.20
C LEU A 104 -4.89 6.27 20.47
N ARG A 105 -4.60 4.97 20.55
CA ARG A 105 -3.85 4.41 21.68
C ARG A 105 -2.44 5.00 21.79
N ALA A 106 -1.71 5.09 20.68
CA ALA A 106 -0.36 5.67 20.67
C ALA A 106 -0.36 7.16 21.07
N ILE A 107 -1.39 7.91 20.67
CA ILE A 107 -1.58 9.31 21.06
C ILE A 107 -1.79 9.43 22.57
N ARG A 108 -2.64 8.58 23.17
CA ARG A 108 -2.83 8.57 24.64
C ARG A 108 -1.50 8.33 25.36
N ILE A 109 -0.65 7.41 24.88
CA ILE A 109 0.69 7.20 25.46
C ILE A 109 1.54 8.46 25.36
N VAL A 110 1.50 9.19 24.24
CA VAL A 110 2.23 10.45 24.07
C VAL A 110 1.75 11.49 25.09
N LYS A 111 0.43 11.66 25.23
CA LYS A 111 -0.16 12.62 26.18
C LYS A 111 0.05 12.21 27.67
N GLU A 112 0.12 10.91 27.96
CA GLU A 112 0.52 10.43 29.29
C GLU A 112 1.98 10.76 29.63
N VAL A 113 2.89 10.74 28.64
CA VAL A 113 4.30 11.12 28.82
C VAL A 113 4.45 12.62 29.00
N ASN A 114 3.75 13.40 28.17
CA ASN A 114 3.77 14.85 28.24
C ASN A 114 2.40 15.43 27.84
N PRO A 115 1.55 15.85 28.77
CA PRO A 115 0.23 16.41 28.47
C PRO A 115 0.26 17.69 27.61
N GLU A 116 1.36 18.47 27.71
CA GLU A 116 1.51 19.75 27.00
C GLU A 116 2.02 19.60 25.56
N VAL A 117 2.35 18.39 25.12
CA VAL A 117 2.84 18.18 23.76
C VAL A 117 1.73 18.45 22.76
N PHE A 118 2.03 19.17 21.69
CA PHE A 118 1.07 19.38 20.61
C PHE A 118 1.00 18.14 19.72
N VAL A 119 -0.18 17.56 19.54
CA VAL A 119 -0.42 16.36 18.73
C VAL A 119 -1.21 16.72 17.49
N VAL A 120 -0.62 16.44 16.33
CA VAL A 120 -1.29 16.58 15.03
C VAL A 120 -1.35 15.24 14.29
N VAL A 121 -2.47 14.95 13.64
CA VAL A 121 -2.68 13.72 12.90
C VAL A 121 -3.01 14.04 11.44
N GLY A 122 -2.39 13.31 10.49
CA GLY A 122 -2.63 13.49 9.06
C GLY A 122 -2.64 12.16 8.30
N GLY A 123 -2.83 12.24 6.99
CA GLY A 123 -2.86 11.10 6.08
C GLY A 123 -4.21 10.87 5.43
N HIS A 124 -4.31 9.83 4.60
CA HIS A 124 -5.49 9.59 3.76
C HIS A 124 -6.77 9.39 4.57
N ASP A 125 -6.73 8.59 5.63
CA ASP A 125 -7.90 8.31 6.45
C ASP A 125 -8.38 9.55 7.22
N VAL A 126 -7.44 10.31 7.76
CA VAL A 126 -7.73 11.57 8.49
C VAL A 126 -8.37 12.60 7.56
N THR A 127 -7.88 12.71 6.32
CA THR A 127 -8.43 13.61 5.31
C THR A 127 -9.89 13.27 4.99
N ALA A 128 -10.23 11.98 4.89
CA ALA A 128 -11.57 11.52 4.56
C ALA A 128 -12.57 11.64 5.72
N ARG A 129 -12.12 11.56 6.98
CA ARG A 129 -13.00 11.57 8.16
C ARG A 129 -12.35 12.22 9.39
N PRO A 130 -12.01 13.52 9.31
CA PRO A 130 -11.34 14.24 10.39
C PRO A 130 -12.11 14.22 11.71
N GLN A 131 -13.44 14.10 11.67
CA GLN A 131 -14.31 14.03 12.84
C GLN A 131 -14.04 12.82 13.74
N GLU A 132 -13.64 11.66 13.18
CA GLU A 132 -13.33 10.46 13.95
C GLU A 132 -12.08 10.63 14.83
N TYR A 133 -11.24 11.55 14.47
CA TYR A 133 -10.03 11.91 15.19
C TYR A 133 -10.29 13.05 16.18
N LEU A 134 -10.87 14.15 15.72
CA LEU A 134 -11.08 15.34 16.53
C LEU A 134 -12.12 15.15 17.67
N TYR A 135 -13.12 14.29 17.46
CA TYR A 135 -14.07 13.95 18.53
C TYR A 135 -13.66 12.72 19.36
N SER A 136 -12.46 12.19 19.16
CA SER A 136 -11.95 11.10 19.96
C SER A 136 -11.53 11.57 21.37
N ASP A 137 -11.35 10.61 22.26
CA ASP A 137 -10.85 10.83 23.63
C ASP A 137 -9.32 10.85 23.71
N ALA A 138 -8.60 10.95 22.58
CA ALA A 138 -7.15 10.85 22.55
C ALA A 138 -6.42 12.20 22.66
N ASP A 139 -7.15 13.31 22.88
CA ASP A 139 -6.61 14.65 23.04
C ASP A 139 -5.73 15.08 21.85
N ILE A 140 -6.36 15.17 20.69
CA ILE A 140 -5.73 15.62 19.44
C ILE A 140 -5.96 17.11 19.27
N ASP A 141 -4.88 17.89 19.17
CA ASP A 141 -4.93 19.34 19.06
C ASP A 141 -5.40 19.80 17.68
N ALA A 142 -4.94 19.12 16.61
CA ALA A 142 -5.33 19.43 15.24
C ALA A 142 -5.17 18.22 14.32
N VAL A 143 -5.81 18.29 13.14
CA VAL A 143 -5.58 17.34 12.04
C VAL A 143 -5.16 18.06 10.77
N VAL A 144 -4.36 17.38 9.93
CA VAL A 144 -3.94 17.88 8.62
C VAL A 144 -4.76 17.22 7.53
N ILE A 145 -5.37 18.03 6.69
CA ILE A 145 -6.20 17.63 5.55
C ILE A 145 -5.38 17.74 4.26
N GLY A 146 -5.31 16.65 3.49
CA GLY A 146 -4.56 16.59 2.23
C GLY A 146 -3.06 16.45 2.43
N GLU A 147 -2.26 17.19 1.64
CA GLU A 147 -0.80 17.17 1.71
C GLU A 147 -0.29 17.95 2.92
N GLY A 148 0.65 17.38 3.64
CA GLY A 148 1.06 17.90 4.95
C GLY A 148 2.33 18.74 4.95
N GLU A 149 3.15 18.75 3.91
CA GLU A 149 4.49 19.31 3.91
C GLU A 149 4.50 20.82 4.22
N VAL A 150 3.66 21.60 3.52
CA VAL A 150 3.54 23.05 3.74
C VAL A 150 2.87 23.35 5.07
N THR A 151 1.79 22.65 5.37
CA THR A 151 1.00 22.81 6.60
C THR A 151 1.85 22.54 7.83
N LEU A 152 2.61 21.44 7.85
CA LEU A 152 3.43 21.06 9.00
C LEU A 152 4.59 22.04 9.24
N VAL A 153 5.23 22.52 8.18
CA VAL A 153 6.28 23.55 8.31
C VAL A 153 5.73 24.84 8.95
N GLN A 154 4.55 25.29 8.49
CA GLN A 154 3.92 26.48 9.06
C GLN A 154 3.48 26.24 10.51
N LEU A 155 2.94 25.07 10.83
CA LEU A 155 2.53 24.70 12.17
C LEU A 155 3.72 24.65 13.12
N ALA A 156 4.80 23.95 12.75
CA ALA A 156 6.02 23.89 13.56
C ALA A 156 6.58 25.28 13.87
N ARG A 157 6.61 26.15 12.85
CA ARG A 157 7.05 27.55 13.02
C ARG A 157 6.14 28.31 13.97
N ALA A 158 4.83 28.26 13.79
CA ALA A 158 3.87 28.97 14.64
C ALA A 158 4.00 28.54 16.11
N LEU A 159 4.04 27.23 16.37
CA LEU A 159 4.19 26.69 17.73
C LEU A 159 5.55 27.09 18.35
N LYS A 160 6.64 27.06 17.60
CA LYS A 160 7.98 27.43 18.04
C LYS A 160 8.07 28.90 18.47
N HIS A 161 7.32 29.79 17.84
CA HIS A 161 7.31 31.22 18.10
C HIS A 161 6.12 31.70 18.95
N GLY A 162 5.22 30.79 19.35
CA GLY A 162 4.00 31.15 20.08
C GLY A 162 3.01 31.97 19.25
N GLU A 163 3.03 31.76 17.91
CA GLU A 163 2.12 32.42 16.98
C GLU A 163 0.81 31.60 16.82
N SER A 164 -0.27 32.27 16.41
CA SER A 164 -1.56 31.60 16.11
C SER A 164 -1.41 30.65 14.93
N TRP A 165 -1.91 29.41 15.08
CA TRP A 165 -1.83 28.35 14.09
C TRP A 165 -3.19 27.99 13.46
N GLU A 166 -4.30 28.45 14.03
CA GLU A 166 -5.66 28.05 13.68
C GLU A 166 -6.04 28.44 12.25
N LYS A 167 -5.35 29.43 11.66
CA LYS A 167 -5.58 29.89 10.29
C LYS A 167 -4.67 29.26 9.24
N ILE A 168 -3.78 28.35 9.66
CA ILE A 168 -2.86 27.68 8.72
C ILE A 168 -3.65 26.84 7.72
N PRO A 169 -3.35 26.97 6.40
CA PRO A 169 -4.01 26.15 5.37
C PRO A 169 -3.84 24.65 5.63
N GLY A 170 -4.90 23.88 5.38
CA GLY A 170 -4.90 22.43 5.59
C GLY A 170 -5.11 21.98 7.05
N ILE A 171 -5.17 22.88 8.02
CA ILE A 171 -5.49 22.55 9.41
C ILE A 171 -7.02 22.41 9.59
N ALA A 172 -7.43 21.40 10.36
CA ALA A 172 -8.75 21.34 10.94
C ALA A 172 -8.63 21.04 12.45
N TYR A 173 -9.51 21.65 13.25
CA TYR A 173 -9.48 21.60 14.72
C TYR A 173 -10.87 21.82 15.31
N LEU A 174 -11.03 21.61 16.62
CA LEU A 174 -12.25 21.98 17.36
C LEU A 174 -12.13 23.42 17.87
N ASP A 175 -13.13 24.26 17.56
CA ASP A 175 -13.24 25.56 18.18
C ASP A 175 -13.68 25.45 19.66
N PRO A 176 -13.67 26.54 20.44
CA PRO A 176 -14.09 26.51 21.84
C PRO A 176 -15.55 26.01 22.06
N GLU A 177 -16.39 26.11 21.04
CA GLU A 177 -17.76 25.57 21.06
C GLU A 177 -17.82 24.08 20.66
N GLY A 178 -16.68 23.42 20.42
CA GLY A 178 -16.58 22.02 20.04
C GLY A 178 -16.99 21.74 18.59
N LYS A 179 -16.98 22.76 17.73
CA LYS A 179 -17.29 22.60 16.30
C LYS A 179 -16.02 22.49 15.47
N ILE A 180 -16.03 21.62 14.48
CA ILE A 180 -14.90 21.48 13.56
C ILE A 180 -14.77 22.73 12.69
N LYS A 181 -13.62 23.39 12.78
CA LYS A 181 -13.14 24.38 11.80
C LYS A 181 -12.18 23.70 10.85
N LYS A 182 -12.31 24.02 9.56
CA LYS A 182 -11.48 23.43 8.51
C LYS A 182 -11.02 24.50 7.55
N ASN A 183 -9.72 24.68 7.39
CA ASN A 183 -9.12 25.56 6.41
C ASN A 183 -8.94 24.85 5.07
N SER A 184 -8.99 25.61 3.98
CA SER A 184 -8.68 25.06 2.65
C SER A 184 -7.23 24.58 2.58
N ASN A 185 -7.00 23.44 1.96
CA ASN A 185 -5.65 22.90 1.76
C ASN A 185 -4.95 23.57 0.56
N LEU A 186 -3.63 23.62 0.61
CA LEU A 186 -2.76 24.06 -0.47
C LEU A 186 -2.01 22.86 -1.04
N ALA A 187 -2.35 22.48 -2.27
CA ALA A 187 -1.60 21.45 -2.97
C ALA A 187 -0.23 21.97 -3.43
N ILE A 188 0.81 21.21 -3.18
CA ILE A 188 2.19 21.51 -3.60
C ILE A 188 2.26 21.57 -5.11
N GLN A 189 2.75 22.66 -5.69
CA GLN A 189 2.84 22.82 -7.14
C GLN A 189 4.15 22.28 -7.71
N ASN A 190 5.28 22.55 -7.08
CA ASN A 190 6.58 22.03 -7.46
C ASN A 190 6.97 20.89 -6.51
N LEU A 191 6.89 19.65 -6.99
CA LEU A 191 7.22 18.49 -6.16
C LEU A 191 8.73 18.37 -5.92
N ASP A 192 9.57 18.81 -6.86
CA ASP A 192 11.04 18.68 -6.77
C ASP A 192 11.65 19.52 -5.64
N GLN A 193 10.91 20.51 -5.12
CA GLN A 193 11.40 21.29 -3.98
C GLN A 193 11.61 20.46 -2.70
N TYR A 194 10.90 19.32 -2.58
CA TYR A 194 11.02 18.42 -1.43
C TYR A 194 11.72 17.13 -1.86
N ALA A 195 13.06 17.17 -1.88
CA ALA A 195 13.85 16.01 -2.26
C ALA A 195 13.67 14.88 -1.23
N LEU A 196 13.19 13.74 -1.68
CA LEU A 196 13.05 12.56 -0.84
C LEU A 196 14.43 12.09 -0.37
N GLN A 197 14.63 12.06 0.94
CA GLN A 197 15.85 11.59 1.60
C GLN A 197 15.52 10.42 2.52
N PHE A 198 16.49 9.58 2.80
CA PHE A 198 16.29 8.36 3.59
C PHE A 198 17.11 8.35 4.90
N ASP A 199 17.79 9.46 5.22
CA ASP A 199 18.66 9.56 6.39
C ASP A 199 17.91 9.47 7.73
N GLY A 200 16.60 9.79 7.72
CA GLY A 200 15.74 9.72 8.91
C GLY A 200 15.33 8.31 9.33
N ILE A 201 15.68 7.30 8.52
CA ILE A 201 15.34 5.89 8.78
C ILE A 201 16.54 4.97 8.45
N ASP A 202 16.57 3.81 9.09
CA ASP A 202 17.50 2.74 8.73
C ASP A 202 16.92 1.86 7.62
N LEU A 203 17.32 2.08 6.35
CA LEU A 203 16.88 1.29 5.20
C LEU A 203 17.26 -0.19 5.30
N GLU A 204 18.41 -0.54 5.94
CA GLU A 204 18.81 -1.93 6.11
C GLU A 204 17.82 -2.69 6.99
N GLN A 205 17.24 -2.03 7.98
CA GLN A 205 16.18 -2.58 8.81
C GLN A 205 14.94 -2.94 7.97
N TYR A 206 14.52 -2.08 7.03
CA TYR A 206 13.41 -2.41 6.12
C TYR A 206 13.76 -3.53 5.15
N PHE A 207 14.98 -3.55 4.61
CA PHE A 207 15.41 -4.65 3.74
C PHE A 207 15.46 -5.98 4.47
N GLU A 208 15.85 -5.99 5.75
CA GLU A 208 15.78 -7.19 6.60
C GLU A 208 14.32 -7.63 6.82
N LEU A 209 13.42 -6.69 7.09
CA LEU A 209 11.98 -6.94 7.17
C LEU A 209 11.45 -7.62 5.91
N TYR A 210 11.87 -7.13 4.75
CA TYR A 210 11.46 -7.68 3.46
C TYR A 210 12.02 -9.08 3.24
N ARG A 211 13.26 -9.34 3.67
CA ARG A 211 13.84 -10.69 3.66
C ARG A 211 13.04 -11.67 4.52
N GLN A 212 12.49 -11.22 5.62
CA GLN A 212 11.67 -12.01 6.53
C GLN A 212 10.19 -12.12 6.10
N GLY A 213 9.81 -11.56 4.94
CA GLY A 213 8.47 -11.65 4.37
C GLY A 213 7.48 -10.60 4.86
N PHE A 214 7.92 -9.57 5.60
CA PHE A 214 7.05 -8.50 6.10
C PHE A 214 6.86 -7.32 5.14
N GLY A 215 7.53 -7.31 4.01
CA GLY A 215 7.37 -6.26 3.01
C GLY A 215 6.10 -6.36 2.16
N GLY A 216 5.29 -7.40 2.35
CA GLY A 216 4.17 -7.67 1.47
C GLY A 216 4.60 -7.96 0.03
N ARG A 217 3.64 -8.01 -0.90
CA ARG A 217 3.92 -8.26 -2.33
C ARG A 217 4.68 -7.11 -3.00
N LYS A 218 4.52 -5.91 -2.48
CA LYS A 218 5.08 -4.67 -3.03
C LYS A 218 6.58 -4.51 -2.79
N ASN A 219 7.16 -5.31 -1.89
CA ASN A 219 8.55 -5.13 -1.47
C ASN A 219 9.42 -6.35 -1.77
N ILE A 220 8.96 -7.25 -2.63
CA ILE A 220 9.72 -8.43 -3.04
C ILE A 220 10.32 -8.19 -4.41
N SER A 221 11.62 -7.97 -4.47
CA SER A 221 12.35 -7.98 -5.72
C SER A 221 12.30 -9.35 -6.37
N LEU A 222 11.87 -9.43 -7.63
CA LEU A 222 11.89 -10.67 -8.42
C LEU A 222 13.30 -11.18 -8.73
N LYS A 223 14.35 -10.37 -8.51
CA LYS A 223 15.76 -10.78 -8.67
C LYS A 223 16.34 -11.51 -7.46
N GLY A 224 15.57 -11.72 -6.37
CA GLY A 224 16.03 -12.45 -5.17
C GLY A 224 16.80 -11.62 -4.19
N THR A 225 16.91 -10.34 -4.42
CA THR A 225 17.39 -9.40 -3.42
C THR A 225 16.18 -8.60 -2.90
N HIS A 226 16.11 -8.42 -1.61
CA HIS A 226 15.01 -7.69 -0.97
C HIS A 226 15.34 -6.19 -0.85
N ARG A 227 16.18 -5.67 -1.76
CA ARG A 227 16.52 -4.24 -1.83
C ARG A 227 15.60 -3.53 -2.81
N ALA A 228 14.31 -3.59 -2.49
CA ALA A 228 13.25 -2.94 -3.25
C ALA A 228 12.77 -1.69 -2.52
N ILE A 229 12.56 -0.61 -3.26
CA ILE A 229 12.02 0.64 -2.71
C ILE A 229 10.81 1.08 -3.54
N LEU A 230 9.80 1.55 -2.85
CA LEU A 230 8.67 2.24 -3.48
C LEU A 230 9.00 3.74 -3.62
N ILE A 231 8.67 4.30 -4.77
CA ILE A 231 8.75 5.75 -5.03
C ILE A 231 7.45 6.23 -5.68
N THR A 232 7.10 7.47 -5.40
CA THR A 232 6.04 8.19 -6.11
C THR A 232 6.70 9.29 -6.95
N THR A 233 6.39 9.33 -8.23
CA THR A 233 6.98 10.30 -9.16
C THR A 233 5.99 11.36 -9.61
N SER A 234 4.72 11.19 -9.25
CA SER A 234 3.64 12.11 -9.53
C SER A 234 2.57 12.03 -8.44
N ARG A 235 1.74 13.07 -8.32
CA ARG A 235 0.62 13.15 -7.38
C ARG A 235 -0.64 13.61 -8.09
N GLY A 236 -1.79 13.03 -7.68
CA GLY A 236 -3.10 13.34 -8.21
C GLY A 236 -3.55 12.40 -9.33
N CYS A 237 -4.84 12.41 -9.62
CA CYS A 237 -5.43 11.61 -10.69
C CYS A 237 -6.67 12.32 -11.26
N PRO A 238 -6.74 12.57 -12.60
CA PRO A 238 -7.85 13.34 -13.18
C PRO A 238 -9.13 12.53 -13.35
N TYR A 239 -9.07 11.20 -13.21
CA TYR A 239 -10.20 10.33 -13.49
C TYR A 239 -11.26 10.35 -12.38
N PRO A 240 -12.56 10.29 -12.74
CA PRO A 240 -13.67 10.42 -11.79
C PRO A 240 -14.12 9.08 -11.20
N CYS A 241 -13.23 8.09 -11.09
CA CYS A 241 -13.59 6.77 -10.56
C CYS A 241 -14.30 6.88 -9.22
N GLN A 242 -15.53 6.35 -9.14
CA GLN A 242 -16.46 6.59 -8.04
C GLN A 242 -16.08 5.89 -6.72
N PHE A 243 -15.21 4.89 -6.79
CA PHE A 243 -14.71 4.16 -5.62
C PHE A 243 -13.42 4.73 -5.02
N CYS A 244 -12.71 5.58 -5.78
CA CYS A 244 -11.36 5.99 -5.47
C CYS A 244 -11.32 7.23 -4.58
N SER A 245 -10.54 7.18 -3.50
CA SER A 245 -10.38 8.28 -2.53
C SER A 245 -9.18 9.19 -2.81
N ILE A 246 -8.35 8.90 -3.81
CA ILE A 246 -7.07 9.60 -4.01
C ILE A 246 -7.25 11.12 -4.24
N TYR A 247 -8.34 11.52 -4.89
CA TYR A 247 -8.62 12.91 -5.16
C TYR A 247 -8.86 13.75 -3.89
N GLN A 248 -9.25 13.11 -2.79
CA GLN A 248 -9.48 13.79 -1.51
C GLN A 248 -8.17 14.32 -0.93
N THR A 249 -7.07 13.57 -1.10
CA THR A 249 -5.76 13.91 -0.55
C THR A 249 -4.88 14.60 -1.59
N MET A 250 -4.74 14.00 -2.78
CA MET A 250 -3.80 14.44 -3.81
C MET A 250 -4.43 15.36 -4.87
N GLY A 251 -5.77 15.47 -4.87
CA GLY A 251 -6.51 16.27 -5.85
C GLY A 251 -6.63 15.60 -7.23
N ARG A 252 -7.34 16.30 -8.14
CA ARG A 252 -7.55 15.82 -9.52
C ARG A 252 -6.54 16.37 -10.51
N ARG A 253 -5.83 17.44 -10.17
CA ARG A 253 -4.77 17.99 -11.02
C ARG A 253 -3.49 17.19 -10.84
N MET A 254 -2.96 16.70 -11.97
CA MET A 254 -1.67 16.02 -11.98
C MET A 254 -0.52 17.01 -11.70
N ARG A 255 0.40 16.58 -10.88
CA ARG A 255 1.67 17.27 -10.56
C ARG A 255 2.78 16.24 -10.60
N TYR A 256 3.94 16.63 -11.07
CA TYR A 256 5.01 15.70 -11.41
C TYR A 256 6.34 16.15 -10.83
N HIS A 257 7.13 15.18 -10.40
CA HIS A 257 8.57 15.34 -10.36
C HIS A 257 9.13 15.39 -11.78
N THR A 258 10.18 16.15 -12.01
CA THR A 258 10.87 16.15 -13.31
C THR A 258 11.51 14.79 -13.59
N PRO A 259 11.70 14.41 -14.85
CA PRO A 259 12.44 13.18 -15.18
C PRO A 259 13.84 13.17 -14.57
N GLU A 260 14.51 14.28 -14.55
CA GLU A 260 15.84 14.49 -13.98
C GLU A 260 15.86 14.15 -12.50
N TYR A 261 14.94 14.71 -11.71
CA TYR A 261 14.79 14.40 -10.29
C TYR A 261 14.58 12.88 -10.06
N VAL A 262 13.68 12.26 -10.83
CA VAL A 262 13.38 10.83 -10.68
C VAL A 262 14.60 9.97 -10.98
N LEU A 263 15.34 10.30 -12.02
CA LEU A 263 16.55 9.58 -12.42
C LEU A 263 17.68 9.75 -11.41
N GLU A 264 17.89 10.96 -10.88
CA GLU A 264 18.86 11.23 -9.81
C GLU A 264 18.49 10.48 -8.52
N LEU A 265 17.21 10.45 -8.14
CA LEU A 265 16.74 9.69 -7.00
C LEU A 265 17.03 8.20 -7.16
N ILE A 266 16.69 7.60 -8.32
CA ILE A 266 16.94 6.18 -8.58
C ILE A 266 18.45 5.90 -8.58
N GLU A 267 19.25 6.75 -9.20
CA GLU A 267 20.71 6.60 -9.27
C GLU A 267 21.34 6.63 -7.86
N ARG A 268 20.90 7.57 -7.01
CA ARG A 268 21.32 7.66 -5.63
C ARG A 268 20.94 6.41 -4.84
N LEU A 269 19.70 5.93 -4.96
CA LEU A 269 19.24 4.71 -4.30
C LEU A 269 20.06 3.47 -4.72
N VAL A 270 20.42 3.37 -6.00
CA VAL A 270 21.29 2.29 -6.49
C VAL A 270 22.69 2.40 -5.92
N LYS A 271 23.31 3.59 -5.98
CA LYS A 271 24.71 3.79 -5.59
C LYS A 271 24.92 3.73 -4.07
N GLU A 272 24.07 4.40 -3.32
CA GLU A 272 24.25 4.57 -1.87
C GLU A 272 23.65 3.42 -1.06
N HIS A 273 22.54 2.83 -1.54
CA HIS A 273 21.80 1.81 -0.79
C HIS A 273 21.71 0.45 -1.49
N GLY A 274 22.34 0.28 -2.66
CA GLY A 274 22.34 -0.98 -3.40
C GLY A 274 20.93 -1.43 -3.84
N VAL A 275 20.01 -0.50 -4.00
CA VAL A 275 18.65 -0.76 -4.48
C VAL A 275 18.71 -1.32 -5.89
N ASN A 276 17.97 -2.39 -6.17
CA ASN A 276 17.95 -3.01 -7.48
C ASN A 276 16.55 -3.29 -8.02
N HIS A 277 15.53 -2.86 -7.26
CA HIS A 277 14.15 -2.90 -7.71
C HIS A 277 13.39 -1.65 -7.25
N ILE A 278 12.65 -1.05 -8.19
CA ILE A 278 11.83 0.13 -7.94
C ILE A 278 10.35 -0.22 -8.13
N HIS A 279 9.54 0.07 -7.14
CA HIS A 279 8.10 0.06 -7.24
C HIS A 279 7.60 1.48 -7.52
N PHE A 280 7.05 1.72 -8.72
CA PHE A 280 6.37 2.99 -9.01
C PHE A 280 4.96 2.97 -8.44
N GLU A 281 4.75 3.70 -7.34
CA GLU A 281 3.47 3.76 -6.62
C GLU A 281 2.66 5.04 -6.90
N ASP A 282 2.79 5.56 -8.07
CA ASP A 282 2.04 6.75 -8.53
C ASP A 282 0.53 6.48 -8.58
N ASP A 283 -0.26 7.52 -8.35
CA ASP A 283 -1.71 7.49 -8.56
C ASP A 283 -2.08 7.31 -10.03
N HIS A 284 -1.25 7.87 -10.92
CA HIS A 284 -1.36 7.72 -12.37
C HIS A 284 -0.01 7.97 -13.05
N LEU A 285 0.87 6.97 -13.03
CA LEU A 285 2.25 7.03 -13.53
C LEU A 285 2.35 7.51 -14.98
N THR A 286 1.46 7.05 -15.84
CA THR A 286 1.49 7.23 -17.30
C THR A 286 0.67 8.42 -17.80
N ALA A 287 0.20 9.31 -16.90
CA ALA A 287 -0.64 10.45 -17.25
C ALA A 287 0.06 11.42 -18.21
N ASP A 288 1.35 11.63 -18.06
CA ASP A 288 2.20 12.34 -19.03
C ASP A 288 3.13 11.32 -19.73
N ARG A 289 2.71 10.92 -20.93
CA ARG A 289 3.46 9.95 -21.75
C ARG A 289 4.87 10.42 -22.06
N LYS A 290 5.06 11.70 -22.43
CA LYS A 290 6.36 12.24 -22.82
C LYS A 290 7.34 12.21 -21.64
N ARG A 291 6.86 12.60 -20.47
CA ARG A 291 7.62 12.53 -19.23
C ARG A 291 8.02 11.09 -18.90
N PHE A 292 7.07 10.16 -18.96
CA PHE A 292 7.34 8.75 -18.61
C PHE A 292 8.34 8.12 -19.58
N VAL A 293 8.23 8.39 -20.89
CA VAL A 293 9.22 7.97 -21.89
C VAL A 293 10.62 8.47 -21.52
N LYS A 294 10.78 9.76 -21.18
CA LYS A 294 12.08 10.32 -20.75
C LYS A 294 12.67 9.61 -19.52
N ILE A 295 11.84 9.21 -18.56
CA ILE A 295 12.31 8.43 -17.40
C ILE A 295 12.83 7.06 -17.87
N LEU A 296 12.09 6.36 -18.72
CA LEU A 296 12.50 5.03 -19.21
C LEU A 296 13.78 5.10 -20.06
N GLU A 297 13.88 6.09 -20.94
CA GLU A 297 15.08 6.36 -21.74
C GLU A 297 16.28 6.68 -20.83
N GLY A 298 16.09 7.54 -19.83
CA GLY A 298 17.15 7.90 -18.89
C GLY A 298 17.64 6.72 -18.04
N ILE A 299 16.75 5.79 -17.64
CA ILE A 299 17.15 4.54 -16.98
C ILE A 299 18.10 3.72 -17.88
N ILE A 300 17.79 3.63 -19.17
CA ILE A 300 18.60 2.91 -20.17
C ILE A 300 19.93 3.62 -20.43
N GLU A 301 19.90 4.92 -20.68
CA GLU A 301 21.07 5.74 -21.00
C GLU A 301 22.07 5.80 -19.85
N ARG A 302 21.58 5.95 -18.61
CA ARG A 302 22.40 5.93 -17.38
C ARG A 302 22.82 4.52 -16.98
N LYS A 303 22.38 3.48 -17.71
CA LYS A 303 22.67 2.07 -17.45
C LYS A 303 22.36 1.67 -16.00
N LEU A 304 21.24 2.15 -15.48
CA LEU A 304 20.81 1.81 -14.12
C LEU A 304 20.36 0.34 -14.08
N GLU A 305 21.12 -0.49 -13.38
CA GLU A 305 20.87 -1.95 -13.29
C GLU A 305 19.72 -2.27 -12.33
N ILE A 306 18.54 -1.78 -12.63
CA ILE A 306 17.32 -2.01 -11.84
C ILE A 306 16.30 -2.85 -12.60
N THR A 307 15.40 -3.45 -11.83
CA THR A 307 14.09 -3.87 -12.33
C THR A 307 13.02 -2.96 -11.73
N TRP A 308 11.85 -2.90 -12.36
CA TRP A 308 10.75 -2.11 -11.82
C TRP A 308 9.38 -2.71 -12.15
N ASP A 309 8.37 -2.31 -11.38
CA ASP A 309 6.96 -2.67 -11.56
C ASP A 309 6.02 -1.54 -11.14
N THR A 310 4.69 -1.79 -11.25
CA THR A 310 3.63 -0.81 -10.96
C THR A 310 2.57 -1.40 -10.03
N PRO A 311 2.86 -1.56 -8.73
CA PRO A 311 2.00 -2.29 -7.80
C PRO A 311 0.66 -1.59 -7.49
N ASN A 312 0.54 -0.27 -7.70
CA ASN A 312 -0.73 0.46 -7.56
C ASN A 312 -1.67 0.29 -8.75
N GLY A 313 -1.14 -0.25 -9.84
CA GLY A 313 -1.88 -0.39 -11.09
C GLY A 313 -1.75 0.83 -12.00
N VAL A 314 -1.79 0.54 -13.29
CA VAL A 314 -1.80 1.53 -14.37
C VAL A 314 -3.01 1.32 -15.26
N ARG A 315 -3.34 2.31 -16.07
CA ARG A 315 -4.40 2.18 -17.08
C ARG A 315 -3.86 1.47 -18.32
N ALA A 316 -4.61 0.50 -18.83
CA ALA A 316 -4.22 -0.26 -20.01
C ALA A 316 -4.18 0.59 -21.30
N ASP A 317 -5.07 1.59 -21.40
CA ASP A 317 -5.15 2.51 -22.53
C ASP A 317 -3.95 3.49 -22.64
N SER A 318 -3.04 3.46 -21.68
CA SER A 318 -1.80 4.25 -21.71
C SER A 318 -0.63 3.58 -22.45
N PHE A 319 -0.78 2.31 -22.86
CA PHE A 319 0.31 1.52 -23.41
C PHE A 319 0.04 1.09 -24.84
N ASP A 320 1.00 1.36 -25.71
CA ASP A 320 1.14 0.77 -27.02
C ASP A 320 2.41 -0.11 -27.09
N ARG A 321 2.66 -0.72 -28.26
CA ARG A 321 3.81 -1.60 -28.46
C ARG A 321 5.15 -0.89 -28.20
N GLU A 322 5.31 0.36 -28.64
CA GLU A 322 6.55 1.12 -28.48
C GLU A 322 6.85 1.35 -26.99
N MET A 323 5.86 1.82 -26.24
CA MET A 323 5.96 2.04 -24.80
C MET A 323 6.29 0.74 -24.06
N LEU A 324 5.67 -0.38 -24.41
CA LEU A 324 5.92 -1.67 -23.77
C LEU A 324 7.33 -2.19 -24.08
N VAL A 325 7.83 -2.02 -25.32
CA VAL A 325 9.21 -2.38 -25.68
C VAL A 325 10.21 -1.53 -24.89
N LEU A 326 9.97 -0.23 -24.79
CA LEU A 326 10.80 0.68 -24.00
C LEU A 326 10.77 0.32 -22.50
N ALA A 327 9.59 0.07 -21.96
CA ALA A 327 9.41 -0.39 -20.58
C ALA A 327 10.21 -1.67 -20.31
N LYS A 328 10.14 -2.65 -21.22
CA LYS A 328 10.91 -3.90 -21.08
C LYS A 328 12.42 -3.65 -21.09
N LYS A 329 12.90 -2.80 -21.99
CA LYS A 329 14.33 -2.45 -22.10
C LYS A 329 14.84 -1.72 -20.86
N SER A 330 14.01 -0.88 -20.22
CA SER A 330 14.37 -0.15 -19.00
C SER A 330 14.26 -0.99 -17.71
N GLY A 331 13.91 -2.29 -17.84
CA GLY A 331 13.86 -3.20 -16.69
C GLY A 331 12.47 -3.50 -16.14
N CYS A 332 11.39 -3.13 -16.83
CA CYS A 332 10.03 -3.53 -16.44
C CYS A 332 9.89 -5.05 -16.45
N ILE A 333 9.51 -5.60 -15.31
CA ILE A 333 9.28 -7.03 -15.15
C ILE A 333 7.80 -7.37 -15.02
N TYR A 334 7.00 -6.39 -14.59
CA TYR A 334 5.63 -6.63 -14.22
C TYR A 334 4.77 -5.36 -14.29
N LEU A 335 3.61 -5.46 -14.94
CA LEU A 335 2.61 -4.40 -14.96
C LEU A 335 1.31 -4.87 -14.31
N MET A 336 0.79 -4.07 -13.41
CA MET A 336 -0.50 -4.28 -12.80
C MET A 336 -1.54 -3.34 -13.44
N PHE A 337 -2.61 -3.90 -13.99
CA PHE A 337 -3.68 -3.12 -14.60
C PHE A 337 -4.90 -3.03 -13.69
N GLY A 338 -5.31 -1.81 -13.37
CA GLY A 338 -6.60 -1.57 -12.72
C GLY A 338 -7.73 -1.74 -13.74
N VAL A 339 -8.32 -2.91 -13.81
CA VAL A 339 -9.47 -3.20 -14.71
C VAL A 339 -10.78 -2.88 -14.03
N GLU A 340 -10.91 -3.30 -12.79
CA GLU A 340 -12.01 -3.14 -11.83
C GLU A 340 -13.20 -4.04 -12.13
N SER A 341 -13.71 -4.09 -13.37
CA SER A 341 -14.82 -4.97 -13.76
C SER A 341 -14.60 -5.58 -15.14
N GLY A 342 -15.10 -6.80 -15.33
CA GLY A 342 -15.18 -7.47 -16.63
C GLY A 342 -16.51 -7.25 -17.35
N ASP A 343 -17.34 -6.34 -16.85
CA ASP A 343 -18.60 -5.90 -17.45
C ASP A 343 -18.47 -4.41 -17.84
N GLN A 344 -18.65 -4.10 -19.14
CA GLN A 344 -18.46 -2.73 -19.64
C GLN A 344 -19.45 -1.74 -19.03
N GLN A 345 -20.70 -2.16 -18.81
CA GLN A 345 -21.71 -1.31 -18.22
C GLN A 345 -21.35 -0.93 -16.76
N VAL A 346 -20.77 -1.86 -15.99
CA VAL A 346 -20.29 -1.57 -14.63
C VAL A 346 -19.16 -0.53 -14.67
N LEU A 347 -18.24 -0.65 -15.65
CA LEU A 347 -17.13 0.31 -15.82
C LEU A 347 -17.63 1.70 -16.17
N ASP A 348 -18.66 1.80 -17.01
CA ASP A 348 -19.16 3.07 -17.53
C ASP A 348 -20.17 3.73 -16.60
N ASP A 349 -21.13 2.96 -16.04
CA ASP A 349 -22.26 3.51 -15.30
C ASP A 349 -22.04 3.57 -13.79
N ILE A 350 -21.37 2.57 -13.21
CA ILE A 350 -21.16 2.46 -11.76
C ILE A 350 -19.81 3.06 -11.36
N ILE A 351 -18.74 2.56 -11.98
CA ILE A 351 -17.35 2.93 -11.62
C ILE A 351 -16.94 4.27 -12.23
N LYS A 352 -17.47 4.63 -13.40
CA LYS A 352 -17.09 5.82 -14.19
C LYS A 352 -15.61 5.82 -14.59
N LYS A 353 -15.06 4.62 -14.87
CA LYS A 353 -13.65 4.48 -15.27
C LYS A 353 -13.46 4.68 -16.77
N HIS A 354 -14.48 4.36 -17.57
CA HIS A 354 -14.48 4.50 -19.04
C HIS A 354 -13.26 3.79 -19.69
N LEU A 355 -12.93 2.59 -19.22
CA LEU A 355 -11.92 1.73 -19.82
C LEU A 355 -12.61 0.76 -20.78
N ASP A 356 -12.24 0.81 -22.06
CA ASP A 356 -12.72 -0.17 -23.05
C ASP A 356 -12.02 -1.53 -22.82
N LEU A 357 -12.79 -2.58 -22.58
CA LEU A 357 -12.30 -3.93 -22.37
C LEU A 357 -11.56 -4.50 -23.59
N ASN A 358 -11.86 -4.04 -24.81
CA ASN A 358 -11.12 -4.46 -26.02
C ASN A 358 -9.72 -3.83 -26.03
N VAL A 359 -9.58 -2.58 -25.59
CA VAL A 359 -8.27 -1.94 -25.43
C VAL A 359 -7.43 -2.68 -24.39
N LEU A 360 -8.03 -3.08 -23.27
CA LEU A 360 -7.36 -3.94 -22.29
C LEU A 360 -6.88 -5.25 -22.91
N GLU A 361 -7.74 -5.98 -23.63
CA GLU A 361 -7.37 -7.26 -24.25
C GLU A 361 -6.20 -7.09 -25.22
N ASN A 362 -6.21 -6.04 -26.04
CA ASN A 362 -5.10 -5.72 -26.94
C ASN A 362 -3.80 -5.42 -26.16
N THR A 363 -3.86 -4.62 -25.11
CA THR A 363 -2.68 -4.31 -24.29
C THR A 363 -2.12 -5.56 -23.62
N LEU A 364 -2.96 -6.45 -23.11
CA LEU A 364 -2.52 -7.74 -22.53
C LEU A 364 -1.85 -8.63 -23.57
N GLN A 365 -2.36 -8.65 -24.81
CA GLN A 365 -1.72 -9.37 -25.93
C GLN A 365 -0.33 -8.80 -26.21
N LEU A 366 -0.19 -7.48 -26.29
CA LEU A 366 1.08 -6.82 -26.51
C LEU A 366 2.09 -7.08 -25.37
N CYS A 367 1.65 -7.04 -24.10
CA CYS A 367 2.49 -7.39 -22.95
C CYS A 367 3.02 -8.83 -23.06
N LYS A 368 2.16 -9.77 -23.44
CA LYS A 368 2.56 -11.18 -23.64
C LYS A 368 3.59 -11.33 -24.75
N GLU A 369 3.45 -10.62 -25.86
CA GLU A 369 4.39 -10.64 -26.98
C GLU A 369 5.74 -10.02 -26.62
N VAL A 370 5.75 -8.92 -25.89
CA VAL A 370 6.96 -8.24 -25.41
C VAL A 370 7.63 -8.99 -24.24
N GLY A 371 6.90 -9.87 -23.58
CA GLY A 371 7.39 -10.67 -22.46
C GLY A 371 7.41 -9.91 -21.13
N ILE A 372 6.41 -9.06 -20.88
CA ILE A 372 6.15 -8.42 -19.59
C ILE A 372 5.04 -9.20 -18.90
N ASP A 373 5.28 -9.66 -17.67
CA ASP A 373 4.25 -10.32 -16.87
C ASP A 373 3.20 -9.31 -16.42
N THR A 374 1.94 -9.76 -16.27
CA THR A 374 0.83 -8.85 -15.95
C THR A 374 -0.08 -9.40 -14.86
N MET A 375 -0.67 -8.49 -14.10
CA MET A 375 -1.80 -8.74 -13.21
C MET A 375 -2.95 -7.79 -13.56
N SER A 376 -4.17 -8.29 -13.46
CA SER A 376 -5.38 -7.49 -13.66
C SER A 376 -6.18 -7.46 -12.37
N LEU A 377 -6.43 -6.25 -11.87
CA LEU A 377 -7.19 -6.03 -10.65
C LEU A 377 -8.68 -5.96 -10.97
N TYR A 378 -9.47 -6.70 -10.22
CA TYR A 378 -10.93 -6.71 -10.30
C TYR A 378 -11.54 -6.53 -8.92
N MET A 379 -12.69 -5.91 -8.86
CA MET A 379 -13.53 -5.85 -7.67
C MET A 379 -14.96 -6.27 -8.00
N ILE A 380 -15.63 -6.90 -7.05
CA ILE A 380 -17.04 -7.30 -7.14
C ILE A 380 -17.80 -6.87 -5.90
N GLY A 381 -19.11 -6.74 -6.05
CA GLY A 381 -19.97 -6.32 -4.96
C GLY A 381 -20.08 -4.80 -4.84
N LEU A 382 -20.13 -4.10 -5.98
CA LEU A 382 -20.36 -2.65 -6.02
C LEU A 382 -21.86 -2.33 -5.82
N PRO A 383 -22.23 -1.20 -5.20
CA PRO A 383 -23.62 -0.79 -5.13
C PRO A 383 -24.17 -0.57 -6.54
N GLY A 384 -25.32 -1.19 -6.83
CA GLY A 384 -25.92 -1.20 -8.17
C GLY A 384 -25.45 -2.32 -9.11
N GLU A 385 -24.45 -3.11 -8.71
CA GLU A 385 -24.01 -4.28 -9.48
C GLU A 385 -24.96 -5.46 -9.28
N THR A 386 -25.29 -6.19 -10.34
CA THR A 386 -26.15 -7.37 -10.33
C THR A 386 -25.33 -8.68 -10.23
N LYS A 387 -25.97 -9.77 -9.79
CA LYS A 387 -25.36 -11.12 -9.78
C LYS A 387 -24.80 -11.53 -11.15
N VAL A 388 -25.49 -11.13 -12.23
CA VAL A 388 -25.07 -11.43 -13.61
C VAL A 388 -23.78 -10.69 -13.95
N GLN A 389 -23.64 -9.43 -13.57
CA GLN A 389 -22.45 -8.61 -13.79
C GLN A 389 -21.27 -9.11 -12.95
N ILE A 390 -21.49 -9.48 -11.68
CA ILE A 390 -20.50 -10.15 -10.84
C ILE A 390 -19.96 -11.41 -11.53
N LYS A 391 -20.86 -12.26 -12.07
CA LYS A 391 -20.46 -13.45 -12.80
C LYS A 391 -19.68 -13.13 -14.08
N ARG A 392 -20.08 -12.09 -14.84
CA ARG A 392 -19.36 -11.65 -16.04
C ARG A 392 -17.93 -11.20 -15.68
N THR A 393 -17.74 -10.45 -14.61
CA THR A 393 -16.43 -10.04 -14.12
C THR A 393 -15.57 -11.26 -13.77
N TYR A 394 -16.11 -12.22 -13.03
CA TYR A 394 -15.44 -13.48 -12.72
C TYR A 394 -15.01 -14.26 -13.97
N ASP A 395 -15.92 -14.45 -14.91
CA ASP A 395 -15.65 -15.21 -16.14
C ASP A 395 -14.64 -14.48 -17.05
N PHE A 396 -14.74 -13.14 -17.14
CA PHE A 396 -13.79 -12.30 -17.86
C PHE A 396 -12.38 -12.44 -17.28
N ALA A 397 -12.22 -12.33 -15.97
CA ALA A 397 -10.94 -12.42 -15.29
C ALA A 397 -10.20 -13.75 -15.61
N PHE A 398 -10.92 -14.87 -15.57
CA PHE A 398 -10.33 -16.16 -15.92
C PHE A 398 -10.14 -16.38 -17.42
N ARG A 399 -10.93 -15.71 -18.28
CA ARG A 399 -10.69 -15.70 -19.72
C ARG A 399 -9.39 -14.98 -20.05
N MET A 400 -9.10 -13.84 -19.38
CA MET A 400 -7.84 -13.10 -19.52
C MET A 400 -6.65 -13.92 -19.04
N LEU A 401 -6.75 -14.60 -17.91
CA LEU A 401 -5.73 -15.54 -17.45
C LEU A 401 -5.43 -16.61 -18.49
N LYS A 402 -6.44 -17.24 -19.06
CA LYS A 402 -6.28 -18.31 -20.05
C LYS A 402 -5.65 -17.82 -21.37
N ARG A 403 -6.06 -16.64 -21.85
CA ARG A 403 -5.61 -16.10 -23.15
C ARG A 403 -4.24 -15.44 -23.08
N TYR A 404 -4.03 -14.62 -22.06
CA TYR A 404 -2.89 -13.71 -22.00
C TYR A 404 -1.93 -14.01 -20.84
N ASN A 405 -2.21 -15.00 -20.03
CA ASN A 405 -1.46 -15.35 -18.83
C ASN A 405 -1.38 -14.19 -17.81
N THR A 406 -2.34 -13.26 -17.86
CA THR A 406 -2.46 -12.20 -16.84
C THR A 406 -3.11 -12.77 -15.59
N ILE A 407 -2.51 -12.50 -14.45
CA ILE A 407 -3.01 -13.01 -13.17
C ILE A 407 -4.18 -12.18 -12.72
N PRO A 408 -5.38 -12.75 -12.54
CA PRO A 408 -6.49 -12.01 -11.98
C PRO A 408 -6.29 -11.83 -10.46
N PHE A 409 -6.46 -10.61 -9.98
CA PHE A 409 -6.61 -10.33 -8.55
C PHE A 409 -8.03 -9.84 -8.30
N LEU A 410 -8.86 -10.71 -7.75
CA LEU A 410 -10.24 -10.40 -7.44
C LEU A 410 -10.36 -9.97 -5.98
N SER A 411 -10.93 -8.80 -5.73
CA SER A 411 -11.24 -8.28 -4.41
C SER A 411 -12.75 -8.09 -4.23
N LEU A 412 -13.19 -8.12 -2.98
CA LEU A 412 -14.53 -7.64 -2.62
C LEU A 412 -14.47 -6.12 -2.49
N PHE A 413 -15.45 -5.42 -3.05
CA PHE A 413 -15.52 -3.98 -2.92
C PHE A 413 -15.65 -3.58 -1.44
N LYS A 414 -14.83 -2.64 -1.05
CA LYS A 414 -14.85 -2.00 0.27
C LYS A 414 -14.96 -0.49 0.06
N PRO A 415 -16.04 0.12 0.51
CA PRO A 415 -16.23 1.55 0.31
C PRO A 415 -15.21 2.34 1.11
N PHE A 416 -14.39 3.12 0.42
CA PHE A 416 -13.56 4.13 1.06
C PHE A 416 -14.42 5.28 1.53
N TYR A 417 -14.16 5.76 2.73
CA TYR A 417 -14.91 6.86 3.33
C TYR A 417 -14.93 8.10 2.43
N ASP A 418 -16.06 8.76 2.42
CA ASP A 418 -16.32 10.02 1.67
C ASP A 418 -16.15 9.92 0.14
N THR A 419 -16.14 8.70 -0.44
CA THR A 419 -16.23 8.50 -1.88
C THR A 419 -17.68 8.47 -2.35
N PRO A 420 -17.97 8.75 -3.65
CA PRO A 420 -19.34 8.66 -4.15
C PRO A 420 -20.00 7.31 -3.90
N LEU A 421 -19.29 6.19 -4.11
CA LEU A 421 -19.86 4.87 -3.83
C LEU A 421 -20.04 4.58 -2.32
N TYR A 422 -19.26 5.22 -1.44
CA TYR A 422 -19.52 5.18 -0.01
C TYR A 422 -20.86 5.87 0.32
N HIS A 423 -21.10 7.07 -0.23
CA HIS A 423 -22.36 7.80 -0.02
C HIS A 423 -23.55 7.03 -0.57
N THR A 424 -23.46 6.50 -1.79
CA THR A 424 -24.47 5.60 -2.37
C THR A 424 -24.77 4.40 -1.46
N SER A 425 -23.72 3.78 -0.91
CA SER A 425 -23.88 2.62 -0.02
C SER A 425 -24.52 3.00 1.33
N LYS A 426 -24.19 4.20 1.86
CA LYS A 426 -24.74 4.72 3.09
C LYS A 426 -26.22 5.09 2.94
N GLU A 427 -26.57 5.81 1.90
CA GLU A 427 -27.95 6.21 1.57
C GLU A 427 -28.84 5.00 1.32
N GLY A 428 -28.32 3.99 0.60
CA GLY A 428 -29.01 2.72 0.37
C GLY A 428 -29.09 1.81 1.59
N LYS A 429 -28.45 2.18 2.71
CA LYS A 429 -28.33 1.34 3.93
C LYS A 429 -27.68 -0.03 3.66
N PHE A 430 -26.72 -0.07 2.73
CA PHE A 430 -26.04 -1.29 2.29
C PHE A 430 -24.80 -1.61 3.12
N LEU A 431 -24.33 -0.69 3.98
CA LEU A 431 -23.10 -0.86 4.74
C LEU A 431 -23.28 -1.90 5.84
N VAL A 432 -22.35 -2.86 5.89
CA VAL A 432 -22.24 -3.86 6.94
C VAL A 432 -20.83 -3.85 7.54
N ASP A 433 -20.74 -4.21 8.83
CA ASP A 433 -19.49 -4.30 9.56
C ASP A 433 -18.67 -5.50 9.07
N PHE A 434 -17.53 -5.22 8.45
CA PHE A 434 -16.64 -6.26 7.93
C PHE A 434 -16.06 -7.13 9.05
N ASP A 435 -15.62 -6.55 10.16
CA ASP A 435 -14.97 -7.32 11.24
C ASP A 435 -15.93 -8.36 11.84
N LYS A 436 -17.20 -7.98 11.98
CA LYS A 436 -18.26 -8.88 12.44
C LYS A 436 -18.52 -9.99 11.43
N GLU A 437 -18.63 -9.66 10.15
CA GLU A 437 -18.94 -10.62 9.10
C GLU A 437 -17.73 -11.50 8.72
N ALA A 438 -16.53 -10.94 8.70
CA ALA A 438 -15.29 -11.69 8.44
C ALA A 438 -15.03 -12.75 9.52
N LYS A 439 -15.25 -12.42 10.78
CA LYS A 439 -15.15 -13.39 11.91
C LYS A 439 -16.12 -14.54 11.74
N ARG A 440 -17.37 -14.25 11.33
CA ARG A 440 -18.40 -15.24 11.14
C ARG A 440 -18.16 -16.15 9.94
N ARG A 441 -17.56 -15.64 8.86
CA ARG A 441 -17.50 -16.30 7.54
C ARG A 441 -16.11 -16.70 7.08
N ASN A 442 -15.10 -16.46 7.90
CA ASN A 442 -13.68 -16.72 7.56
C ASN A 442 -13.25 -16.08 6.23
N ILE A 443 -13.65 -14.82 6.01
CA ILE A 443 -13.25 -14.02 4.85
C ILE A 443 -11.89 -13.40 5.18
N PRO A 444 -10.91 -13.41 4.25
CA PRO A 444 -9.64 -12.74 4.46
C PRO A 444 -9.86 -11.24 4.70
N ASP A 445 -9.21 -10.70 5.73
CA ASP A 445 -9.24 -9.26 5.98
C ASP A 445 -8.49 -8.53 4.88
N MET A 446 -9.13 -7.56 4.23
CA MET A 446 -8.49 -6.69 3.25
C MET A 446 -8.34 -5.28 3.84
N LEU A 447 -7.14 -4.78 3.73
CA LEU A 447 -6.41 -3.79 4.51
C LEU A 447 -7.02 -2.40 4.79
N PHE A 448 -8.14 -1.95 4.18
CA PHE A 448 -8.36 -0.50 4.13
C PHE A 448 -9.53 0.03 4.96
N THR A 449 -10.66 -0.65 4.99
CA THR A 449 -11.82 -0.21 5.79
C THR A 449 -12.50 -1.39 6.47
N PRO A 450 -13.13 -1.20 7.64
CA PRO A 450 -13.92 -2.24 8.31
C PRO A 450 -15.33 -2.40 7.70
N LEU A 451 -15.56 -1.87 6.49
CA LEU A 451 -16.87 -1.86 5.86
C LEU A 451 -16.95 -2.83 4.68
N MET A 452 -18.09 -3.48 4.54
CA MET A 452 -18.54 -4.21 3.35
C MET A 452 -19.90 -3.70 2.92
N ILE A 453 -20.42 -4.22 1.82
CA ILE A 453 -21.79 -3.93 1.41
C ILE A 453 -22.60 -5.20 1.14
N GLU A 454 -23.89 -5.09 1.42
CA GLU A 454 -24.92 -6.05 1.05
C GLU A 454 -26.08 -5.27 0.44
N THR A 455 -26.61 -5.74 -0.67
CA THR A 455 -27.68 -5.08 -1.43
C THR A 455 -28.81 -6.05 -1.71
N PRO A 456 -29.98 -5.62 -2.21
CA PRO A 456 -31.02 -6.55 -2.65
C PRO A 456 -30.54 -7.51 -3.76
N GLU A 457 -29.55 -7.10 -4.55
CA GLU A 457 -29.00 -7.90 -5.65
C GLU A 457 -28.02 -8.99 -5.19
N PHE A 458 -27.30 -8.78 -4.11
CA PHE A 458 -26.33 -9.77 -3.60
C PHE A 458 -26.13 -9.64 -2.10
N SER A 459 -25.87 -10.80 -1.46
CA SER A 459 -25.51 -10.89 -0.05
C SER A 459 -23.99 -11.07 0.12
N VAL A 460 -23.50 -10.81 1.33
CA VAL A 460 -22.10 -11.10 1.71
C VAL A 460 -21.80 -12.61 1.56
N ASP A 461 -22.80 -13.50 1.74
CA ASP A 461 -22.63 -14.94 1.51
C ASP A 461 -22.36 -15.27 0.04
N LEU A 462 -23.08 -14.63 -0.88
CA LEU A 462 -22.84 -14.78 -2.32
C LEU A 462 -21.42 -14.32 -2.67
N LEU A 463 -21.03 -13.11 -2.23
CA LEU A 463 -19.70 -12.57 -2.49
C LEU A 463 -18.60 -13.47 -1.94
N SER A 464 -18.78 -13.98 -0.72
CA SER A 464 -17.87 -14.92 -0.07
C SER A 464 -17.76 -16.24 -0.84
N ALA A 465 -18.89 -16.76 -1.35
CA ALA A 465 -18.90 -17.97 -2.17
C ALA A 465 -18.17 -17.77 -3.50
N VAL A 466 -18.38 -16.63 -4.18
CA VAL A 466 -17.66 -16.28 -5.41
C VAL A 466 -16.16 -16.15 -5.13
N TYR A 467 -15.78 -15.47 -4.05
CA TYR A 467 -14.38 -15.32 -3.64
C TYR A 467 -13.71 -16.67 -3.33
N ARG A 468 -14.37 -17.55 -2.56
CA ARG A 468 -13.86 -18.91 -2.30
C ARG A 468 -13.69 -19.71 -3.60
N ARG A 469 -14.67 -19.64 -4.51
CA ARG A 469 -14.56 -20.29 -5.84
C ARG A 469 -13.39 -19.74 -6.65
N TYR A 470 -13.19 -18.42 -6.61
CA TYR A 470 -12.04 -17.76 -7.22
C TYR A 470 -10.71 -18.30 -6.64
N MET A 471 -10.57 -18.37 -5.31
CA MET A 471 -9.36 -18.87 -4.66
C MET A 471 -9.07 -20.33 -4.99
N VAL A 472 -10.09 -21.19 -4.98
CA VAL A 472 -9.96 -22.62 -5.36
C VAL A 472 -9.50 -22.75 -6.81
N ARG A 473 -10.14 -22.04 -7.74
CA ARG A 473 -9.79 -22.10 -9.18
C ARG A 473 -8.38 -21.58 -9.44
N LEU A 474 -7.99 -20.52 -8.74
CA LEU A 474 -6.66 -19.96 -8.81
C LEU A 474 -5.60 -20.94 -8.27
N GLY A 475 -5.89 -21.57 -7.14
CA GLY A 475 -5.05 -22.61 -6.54
C GLY A 475 -4.85 -23.80 -7.47
N TRP A 476 -5.90 -24.29 -8.14
CA TRP A 476 -5.79 -25.34 -9.15
C TRP A 476 -4.90 -24.93 -10.33
N GLN A 477 -5.04 -23.70 -10.82
CA GLN A 477 -4.20 -23.19 -11.90
C GLN A 477 -2.73 -23.09 -11.49
N ALA A 478 -2.47 -22.61 -10.27
CA ALA A 478 -1.13 -22.55 -9.71
C ALA A 478 -0.52 -23.95 -9.56
N SER A 479 -1.28 -24.91 -9.04
CA SER A 479 -0.85 -26.31 -8.90
C SER A 479 -0.53 -26.92 -10.25
N TRP A 480 -1.35 -26.69 -11.26
CA TRP A 480 -1.12 -27.18 -12.63
C TRP A 480 0.14 -26.58 -13.25
N ASN A 481 0.34 -25.28 -13.13
CA ASN A 481 1.56 -24.62 -13.57
C ASN A 481 2.79 -25.17 -12.85
N TRP A 482 2.68 -25.39 -11.55
CA TRP A 482 3.74 -25.99 -10.75
C TRP A 482 4.10 -27.40 -11.21
N ILE A 483 3.10 -28.28 -11.43
CA ILE A 483 3.30 -29.64 -11.97
C ILE A 483 3.99 -29.58 -13.35
N LYS A 484 3.52 -28.71 -14.24
CA LYS A 484 4.10 -28.53 -15.58
C LYS A 484 5.58 -28.10 -15.53
N ILE A 485 5.93 -27.24 -14.59
CA ILE A 485 7.29 -26.74 -14.42
C ILE A 485 8.19 -27.82 -13.80
N THR A 486 7.70 -28.51 -12.78
CA THR A 486 8.47 -29.51 -12.04
C THR A 486 8.53 -30.87 -12.75
N SER A 487 7.59 -31.20 -13.63
CA SER A 487 7.65 -32.40 -14.46
C SER A 487 8.85 -32.44 -15.42
N GLN A 488 9.42 -31.25 -15.70
CA GLN A 488 10.68 -31.14 -16.44
C GLN A 488 11.92 -31.48 -15.60
N ASN A 489 11.76 -31.63 -14.27
CA ASN A 489 12.83 -32.01 -13.34
C ASN A 489 12.25 -32.86 -12.19
N PRO A 490 12.14 -34.20 -12.36
CA PRO A 490 11.52 -35.10 -11.38
C PRO A 490 12.20 -35.08 -9.99
N PHE A 491 13.52 -34.92 -9.93
CA PHE A 491 14.26 -34.81 -8.66
C PHE A 491 13.87 -33.55 -7.88
N LEU A 492 13.67 -32.43 -8.57
CA LEU A 492 13.21 -31.20 -7.95
C LEU A 492 11.79 -31.35 -7.41
N LEU A 493 10.90 -32.03 -8.17
CA LEU A 493 9.53 -32.32 -7.74
C LEU A 493 9.50 -33.13 -6.43
N LEU A 494 10.24 -34.26 -6.39
CA LEU A 494 10.30 -35.11 -5.19
C LEU A 494 10.82 -34.34 -3.97
N LYS A 495 11.89 -33.59 -4.14
CA LYS A 495 12.49 -32.79 -3.05
C LYS A 495 11.54 -31.70 -2.53
N LEU A 496 10.89 -30.96 -3.41
CA LEU A 496 9.95 -29.90 -3.05
C LEU A 496 8.68 -30.46 -2.40
N THR A 497 8.17 -31.58 -2.88
CA THR A 497 6.99 -32.24 -2.31
C THR A 497 7.29 -32.79 -0.91
N ALA A 498 8.46 -33.42 -0.71
CA ALA A 498 8.88 -33.89 0.60
C ALA A 498 9.09 -32.75 1.61
N GLN A 499 9.70 -31.65 1.18
CA GLN A 499 9.88 -30.45 2.02
C GLN A 499 8.54 -29.79 2.36
N PHE A 500 7.61 -29.70 1.41
CA PHE A 500 6.28 -29.18 1.62
C PHE A 500 5.48 -30.04 2.62
N MET A 501 5.56 -31.37 2.50
CA MET A 501 4.91 -32.29 3.44
C MET A 501 5.48 -32.15 4.86
N LEU A 502 6.80 -32.15 5.00
CA LEU A 502 7.47 -31.96 6.30
C LEU A 502 7.09 -30.63 6.95
N PHE A 503 7.11 -29.55 6.17
CA PHE A 503 6.71 -28.24 6.65
C PHE A 503 5.23 -28.18 7.05
N SER A 504 4.35 -28.80 6.26
CA SER A 504 2.89 -28.86 6.54
C SER A 504 2.58 -29.61 7.83
N ILE A 505 3.34 -30.67 8.13
CA ILE A 505 3.22 -31.43 9.37
C ILE A 505 3.69 -30.59 10.57
N GLN A 506 4.81 -29.87 10.43
CA GLN A 506 5.39 -29.04 11.49
C GLN A 506 4.57 -27.79 11.79
N HIS A 507 3.84 -27.26 10.80
CA HIS A 507 3.12 -25.97 10.88
C HIS A 507 1.62 -26.11 10.58
N TYR A 508 0.98 -27.15 11.08
CA TYR A 508 -0.42 -27.45 10.82
C TYR A 508 -1.37 -26.24 11.05
N GLN A 509 -1.10 -25.42 12.05
CA GLN A 509 -1.91 -24.21 12.33
C GLN A 509 -1.68 -23.07 11.33
N THR A 510 -0.57 -23.10 10.58
CA THR A 510 -0.22 -22.11 9.55
C THR A 510 -0.33 -22.66 8.13
N PHE A 511 -0.83 -23.89 7.98
CA PHE A 511 -0.92 -24.62 6.71
C PHE A 511 -1.58 -23.83 5.58
N ASN A 512 -2.71 -23.18 5.86
CA ASN A 512 -3.42 -22.36 4.87
C ASN A 512 -2.59 -21.18 4.36
N LYS A 513 -1.74 -20.63 5.22
CA LYS A 513 -0.83 -19.52 4.87
C LYS A 513 0.25 -19.98 3.91
N VAL A 514 0.92 -21.04 4.28
CA VAL A 514 2.01 -21.63 3.53
C VAL A 514 1.55 -22.09 2.16
N ALA A 515 0.42 -22.78 2.09
CA ALA A 515 -0.17 -23.21 0.85
C ALA A 515 -0.53 -22.01 -0.04
N PHE A 516 -1.10 -20.96 0.51
CA PHE A 516 -1.46 -19.77 -0.23
C PHE A 516 -0.23 -19.05 -0.80
N ASP A 517 0.78 -18.77 0.00
CA ASP A 517 2.00 -18.08 -0.44
C ASP A 517 2.80 -18.92 -1.45
N PHE A 518 2.84 -20.24 -1.24
CA PHE A 518 3.45 -21.18 -2.19
C PHE A 518 2.72 -21.21 -3.53
N PHE A 519 1.40 -21.41 -3.51
CA PHE A 519 0.59 -21.45 -4.73
C PHE A 519 0.58 -20.09 -5.43
N TRP A 520 0.55 -19.01 -4.70
CA TRP A 520 0.61 -17.66 -5.24
C TRP A 520 1.98 -17.36 -5.87
N GLY A 521 3.07 -17.72 -5.21
CA GLY A 521 4.42 -17.57 -5.77
C GLY A 521 4.62 -18.41 -7.04
N ALA A 522 4.14 -19.66 -7.04
CA ALA A 522 4.22 -20.55 -8.20
C ALA A 522 3.38 -20.05 -9.39
N MET A 523 2.28 -19.37 -9.12
CA MET A 523 1.41 -18.81 -10.14
C MET A 523 1.95 -17.51 -10.74
N ILE A 524 2.40 -16.58 -9.87
CA ILE A 524 2.88 -15.26 -10.29
C ILE A 524 4.23 -15.34 -11.00
N TYR A 525 5.11 -16.23 -10.50
CA TYR A 525 6.51 -16.26 -10.90
C TYR A 525 6.99 -17.67 -11.36
N PRO A 526 6.27 -18.37 -12.23
CA PRO A 526 6.66 -19.73 -12.60
C PRO A 526 8.08 -19.80 -13.16
N LYS A 527 8.50 -18.83 -13.99
CA LYS A 527 9.87 -18.74 -14.53
C LYS A 527 10.88 -18.28 -13.48
N ALA A 528 10.49 -17.37 -12.58
CA ALA A 528 11.34 -16.90 -11.50
C ALA A 528 11.56 -17.98 -10.44
N MET A 529 10.58 -18.84 -10.16
CA MET A 529 10.76 -20.01 -9.30
C MET A 529 11.73 -21.02 -9.89
N LEU A 530 11.72 -21.21 -11.24
CA LEU A 530 12.71 -22.05 -11.92
C LEU A 530 14.13 -21.46 -11.90
N ALA A 531 14.25 -20.15 -12.09
CA ALA A 531 15.53 -19.44 -12.07
C ALA A 531 16.14 -19.35 -10.66
N ARG A 532 15.31 -19.48 -9.60
CA ARG A 532 15.68 -19.25 -8.22
C ARG A 532 15.60 -20.52 -7.38
N ARG A 533 16.52 -21.45 -7.61
CA ARG A 533 16.78 -22.59 -6.69
C ARG A 533 16.94 -22.16 -5.23
N GLN A 534 17.33 -20.92 -4.97
CA GLN A 534 17.64 -20.40 -3.63
C GLN A 534 16.41 -19.84 -2.87
N HIS A 535 15.36 -19.32 -3.53
CA HIS A 535 14.24 -18.65 -2.83
C HIS A 535 13.25 -19.59 -2.16
N LEU A 536 12.92 -20.71 -2.78
CA LEU A 536 12.11 -21.73 -2.13
C LEU A 536 12.88 -22.37 -0.96
N TYR A 537 14.21 -22.51 -1.12
CA TYR A 537 15.13 -22.95 -0.07
C TYR A 537 15.18 -21.94 1.08
N TRP A 538 15.26 -20.65 0.77
CA TRP A 538 15.34 -19.60 1.77
C TRP A 538 14.03 -19.52 2.59
N TRP A 539 12.89 -19.56 1.91
CA TRP A 539 11.58 -19.51 2.55
C TRP A 539 11.31 -20.75 3.43
N LEU A 540 11.68 -21.94 2.94
CA LEU A 540 11.59 -23.19 3.69
C LEU A 540 12.62 -23.26 4.83
N TYR A 541 13.82 -22.68 4.65
CA TYR A 541 14.90 -22.71 5.63
C TYR A 541 14.64 -21.74 6.79
N HIS A 542 14.19 -20.52 6.53
CA HIS A 542 13.90 -19.55 7.59
C HIS A 542 12.57 -19.78 8.31
N SER A 543 11.61 -20.47 7.71
CA SER A 543 10.45 -20.96 8.43
C SER A 543 10.77 -22.08 9.43
N GLN A 544 11.94 -22.71 9.34
CA GLN A 544 12.40 -23.73 10.28
C GLN A 544 13.14 -23.16 11.51
N GLN A 545 13.54 -21.89 11.47
CA GLN A 545 14.28 -21.25 12.59
C GLN A 545 13.39 -20.34 13.48
N GLY A 546 12.07 -20.28 13.23
CA GLY A 546 11.11 -19.47 14.00
C GLY A 546 10.18 -20.30 14.86
#